data_883adea18fb7492cb210638928eb3150
#
_entry.id   883adea18fb7492cb210638928eb3150
#
_cell.length_a   1.000
_cell.length_b   1.000
_cell.length_c   1.000
_cell.angle_alpha   90.00
_cell.angle_beta   90.00
_cell.angle_gamma   90.00
#
_symmetry.space_group_name_H-M   'P 1'
#
loop_
_entity.id
_entity.type
_entity.pdbx_description
1 polymer ?
#
loop_
_entity_poly.entity_id
_entity_poly.type
_entity_poly.pdbx_seq_one_letter_code
_entity_poly.pdbx_strand_id
1 'polypeptide(L)'
;MKKSTLFFFLLFTIVSFAQKPCEKDPIYNQFDFWIGEWKVYDLKGNLAGQSKITKILDNCVVLEEWTSAKEQQGLLFSGKSFNSYNSATKQWQQNWIDNTGGSTEYLTGHFENDAMHFISRPFNNGGKTTSVRKLTFYKLKDGKVRQHGEISNNEGKDWVTEYDLEYRPEN
;
A
#
# COMPACT_ATOMS: atom_id res chain seq x y z
N MET A 1 69.00 -7.80 -32.69
CA MET A 1 67.56 -7.99 -33.00
C MET A 1 66.77 -7.88 -31.71
N LYS A 2 66.06 -6.76 -31.48
CA LYS A 2 65.22 -6.56 -30.29
C LYS A 2 63.81 -7.13 -30.60
N LYS A 3 63.39 -8.19 -29.84
CA LYS A 3 62.05 -8.72 -29.94
C LYS A 3 61.10 -7.81 -29.11
N SER A 4 60.19 -7.08 -29.78
CA SER A 4 59.13 -6.32 -29.15
C SER A 4 57.97 -7.25 -28.87
N THR A 5 57.67 -7.49 -27.58
CA THR A 5 56.52 -8.27 -27.13
C THR A 5 55.32 -7.29 -26.99
N LEU A 6 54.35 -7.44 -27.91
CA LEU A 6 53.10 -6.65 -27.86
C LEU A 6 52.17 -7.30 -26.84
N PHE A 7 51.89 -6.57 -25.73
CA PHE A 7 50.96 -7.01 -24.69
C PHE A 7 49.55 -6.56 -25.07
N PHE A 8 48.70 -7.47 -25.45
CA PHE A 8 47.30 -7.20 -25.80
C PHE A 8 46.48 -7.13 -24.53
N PHE A 9 46.11 -5.94 -24.10
CA PHE A 9 45.21 -5.73 -22.95
C PHE A 9 43.77 -5.97 -23.40
N LEU A 10 43.18 -7.12 -22.98
CA LEU A 10 41.78 -7.43 -23.21
C LEU A 10 40.96 -6.61 -22.20
N LEU A 11 40.32 -5.53 -22.62
CA LEU A 11 39.34 -4.81 -21.80
C LEU A 11 38.07 -5.66 -21.66
N PHE A 12 37.91 -6.30 -20.52
CA PHE A 12 36.64 -6.92 -20.13
C PHE A 12 35.69 -5.79 -19.70
N THR A 13 34.74 -5.42 -20.55
CA THR A 13 33.61 -4.58 -20.16
C THR A 13 32.68 -5.39 -19.28
N ILE A 14 32.71 -5.14 -17.97
CA ILE A 14 31.71 -5.69 -17.02
C ILE A 14 30.40 -4.94 -17.28
N VAL A 15 29.45 -5.57 -17.96
CA VAL A 15 28.08 -5.08 -18.06
C VAL A 15 27.43 -5.29 -16.69
N SER A 16 27.42 -4.24 -15.88
CA SER A 16 26.66 -4.23 -14.60
C SER A 16 25.19 -4.07 -14.93
N PHE A 17 24.42 -5.14 -14.81
CA PHE A 17 22.95 -5.04 -14.81
C PHE A 17 22.53 -4.40 -13.50
N ALA A 18 21.88 -3.23 -13.57
CA ALA A 18 21.25 -2.62 -12.42
C ALA A 18 20.23 -3.63 -11.86
N GLN A 19 20.46 -4.08 -10.63
CA GLN A 19 19.51 -5.01 -9.98
C GLN A 19 18.27 -4.22 -9.56
N LYS A 20 17.09 -4.73 -9.94
CA LYS A 20 15.79 -4.25 -9.47
C LYS A 20 15.39 -5.08 -8.24
N PRO A 21 15.71 -4.66 -7.03
CA PRO A 21 15.58 -5.49 -5.84
C PRO A 21 14.13 -5.92 -5.58
N CYS A 22 13.17 -5.03 -5.85
CA CYS A 22 11.76 -5.28 -5.58
C CYS A 22 11.07 -6.21 -6.58
N GLU A 23 11.70 -6.50 -7.73
CA GLU A 23 11.20 -7.51 -8.67
C GLU A 23 11.57 -8.94 -8.27
N LYS A 24 12.66 -9.12 -7.51
CA LYS A 24 13.23 -10.44 -7.20
C LYS A 24 12.83 -10.97 -5.84
N ASP A 25 12.59 -10.09 -4.86
CA ASP A 25 12.25 -10.51 -3.50
C ASP A 25 10.72 -10.66 -3.37
N PRO A 26 10.23 -11.89 -3.08
CA PRO A 26 8.80 -12.18 -2.97
C PRO A 26 8.08 -11.37 -1.87
N ILE A 27 8.81 -10.74 -0.95
CA ILE A 27 8.22 -9.86 0.06
C ILE A 27 7.42 -8.70 -0.59
N TYR A 28 7.89 -8.17 -1.72
CA TYR A 28 7.23 -7.08 -2.45
C TYR A 28 5.99 -7.54 -3.23
N ASN A 29 5.70 -8.84 -3.27
CA ASN A 29 4.52 -9.41 -3.92
C ASN A 29 3.41 -9.75 -2.91
N GLN A 30 3.64 -9.57 -1.63
CA GLN A 30 2.66 -9.90 -0.58
C GLN A 30 1.36 -9.10 -0.70
N PHE A 31 1.39 -7.91 -1.32
CA PHE A 31 0.23 -7.06 -1.51
C PHE A 31 -0.33 -7.10 -2.95
N ASP A 32 0.16 -8.01 -3.81
CA ASP A 32 -0.24 -8.11 -5.22
C ASP A 32 -1.70 -8.52 -5.41
N PHE A 33 -2.31 -9.14 -4.41
CA PHE A 33 -3.72 -9.52 -4.45
C PHE A 33 -4.67 -8.30 -4.53
N TRP A 34 -4.17 -7.08 -4.29
CA TRP A 34 -4.93 -5.85 -4.38
C TRP A 34 -4.68 -5.06 -5.67
N ILE A 35 -3.73 -5.47 -6.51
CA ILE A 35 -3.44 -4.81 -7.79
C ILE A 35 -4.63 -4.96 -8.74
N GLY A 36 -5.08 -3.86 -9.36
CA GLY A 36 -6.18 -3.88 -10.34
C GLY A 36 -7.01 -2.60 -10.36
N GLU A 37 -8.11 -2.64 -11.11
CA GLU A 37 -9.13 -1.61 -11.16
C GLU A 37 -10.40 -2.14 -10.49
N TRP A 38 -10.98 -1.33 -9.60
CA TRP A 38 -11.98 -1.79 -8.65
C TRP A 38 -13.18 -0.86 -8.56
N LYS A 39 -14.37 -1.44 -8.53
CA LYS A 39 -15.56 -0.81 -7.96
C LYS A 39 -15.65 -1.19 -6.49
N VAL A 40 -15.81 -0.19 -5.62
CA VAL A 40 -15.77 -0.39 -4.19
C VAL A 40 -17.14 -0.12 -3.58
N TYR A 41 -17.59 -1.05 -2.74
CA TYR A 41 -18.93 -1.04 -2.16
C TYR A 41 -18.87 -1.08 -0.64
N ASP A 42 -19.85 -0.45 0.00
CA ASP A 42 -20.09 -0.67 1.44
C ASP A 42 -20.75 -2.04 1.69
N LEU A 43 -20.86 -2.44 2.96
CA LEU A 43 -21.50 -3.72 3.34
C LEU A 43 -23.00 -3.78 3.02
N LYS A 44 -23.65 -2.65 2.70
CA LYS A 44 -25.06 -2.60 2.27
C LYS A 44 -25.19 -2.75 0.75
N GLY A 45 -24.07 -2.82 0.02
CA GLY A 45 -24.02 -2.92 -1.43
C GLY A 45 -24.12 -1.59 -2.16
N ASN A 46 -24.01 -0.46 -1.48
CA ASN A 46 -23.94 0.85 -2.13
C ASN A 46 -22.56 1.10 -2.69
N LEU A 47 -22.47 1.64 -3.90
CA LEU A 47 -21.22 2.06 -4.51
C LEU A 47 -20.60 3.21 -3.68
N ALA A 48 -19.46 2.94 -3.07
CA ALA A 48 -18.69 3.91 -2.28
C ALA A 48 -17.73 4.72 -3.14
N GLY A 49 -17.12 4.07 -4.14
CA GLY A 49 -16.15 4.71 -5.03
C GLY A 49 -15.52 3.73 -6.02
N GLN A 50 -14.46 4.19 -6.61
CA GLN A 50 -13.58 3.39 -7.48
C GLN A 50 -12.14 3.60 -7.06
N SER A 51 -11.33 2.58 -7.30
CA SER A 51 -9.91 2.62 -6.95
C SER A 51 -9.09 1.92 -8.03
N LYS A 52 -7.97 2.52 -8.38
CA LYS A 52 -6.96 1.92 -9.24
C LYS A 52 -5.70 1.69 -8.45
N ILE A 53 -5.26 0.44 -8.44
CA ILE A 53 -4.06 0.02 -7.70
C ILE A 53 -3.01 -0.48 -8.68
N THR A 54 -1.81 0.10 -8.64
CA THR A 54 -0.70 -0.21 -9.53
C THR A 54 0.62 -0.34 -8.79
N LYS A 55 1.55 -1.10 -9.36
CA LYS A 55 2.95 -1.07 -8.91
C LYS A 55 3.70 0.05 -9.62
N ILE A 56 4.49 0.81 -8.88
CA ILE A 56 5.37 1.89 -9.36
C ILE A 56 6.77 1.73 -8.80
N LEU A 57 7.72 2.55 -9.26
CA LEU A 57 9.13 2.55 -8.81
C LEU A 57 9.76 1.14 -8.87
N ASP A 58 9.75 0.53 -10.07
CA ASP A 58 10.28 -0.81 -10.30
C ASP A 58 9.71 -1.86 -9.32
N ASN A 59 8.39 -1.81 -9.10
CA ASN A 59 7.61 -2.68 -8.20
C ASN A 59 7.88 -2.52 -6.69
N CYS A 60 8.59 -1.46 -6.28
CA CYS A 60 8.86 -1.21 -4.85
C CYS A 60 7.69 -0.59 -4.09
N VAL A 61 6.70 -0.02 -4.79
CA VAL A 61 5.57 0.67 -4.19
C VAL A 61 4.27 0.23 -4.84
N VAL A 62 3.27 -0.08 -4.04
CA VAL A 62 1.88 -0.25 -4.45
C VAL A 62 1.17 1.08 -4.26
N LEU A 63 0.75 1.71 -5.35
CA LEU A 63 0.03 2.98 -5.38
C LEU A 63 -1.46 2.71 -5.52
N GLU A 64 -2.27 3.28 -4.65
CA GLU A 64 -3.72 3.40 -4.81
C GLU A 64 -4.08 4.81 -5.27
N GLU A 65 -5.04 4.89 -6.19
CA GLU A 65 -5.70 6.13 -6.62
C GLU A 65 -7.21 5.95 -6.40
N TRP A 66 -7.72 6.56 -5.34
CA TRP A 66 -9.12 6.48 -4.91
C TRP A 66 -9.94 7.68 -5.36
N THR A 67 -11.21 7.43 -5.73
CA THR A 67 -12.20 8.48 -5.95
C THR A 67 -13.57 8.01 -5.46
N SER A 68 -14.27 8.82 -4.66
CA SER A 68 -15.61 8.51 -4.18
C SER A 68 -16.64 8.50 -5.31
N ALA A 69 -17.71 7.70 -5.17
CA ALA A 69 -18.78 7.60 -6.17
C ALA A 69 -19.67 8.85 -6.23
N LYS A 70 -19.71 9.63 -5.15
CA LYS A 70 -20.58 10.82 -5.01
C LYS A 70 -19.82 11.93 -4.32
N GLU A 71 -20.19 13.15 -4.66
CA GLU A 71 -19.76 14.33 -3.90
C GLU A 71 -20.27 14.29 -2.46
N GLN A 72 -19.45 14.74 -1.55
CA GLN A 72 -19.76 14.93 -0.15
C GLN A 72 -19.50 16.40 0.18
N GLN A 73 -20.55 17.12 0.60
CA GLN A 73 -20.47 18.55 0.90
C GLN A 73 -19.90 19.40 -0.26
N GLY A 74 -20.23 19.05 -1.52
CA GLY A 74 -19.74 19.75 -2.72
C GLY A 74 -18.31 19.39 -3.15
N LEU A 75 -17.70 18.38 -2.53
CA LEU A 75 -16.38 17.88 -2.88
C LEU A 75 -16.46 16.41 -3.32
N LEU A 76 -15.93 16.11 -4.50
CA LEU A 76 -15.64 14.73 -4.89
C LEU A 76 -14.37 14.29 -4.16
N PHE A 77 -14.56 13.53 -3.07
CA PHE A 77 -13.45 13.08 -2.24
C PHE A 77 -12.53 12.15 -3.02
N SER A 78 -11.24 12.43 -2.99
CA SER A 78 -10.23 11.61 -3.64
C SER A 78 -8.94 11.60 -2.83
N GLY A 79 -8.17 10.52 -2.98
CA GLY A 79 -6.89 10.39 -2.29
C GLY A 79 -6.00 9.34 -2.93
N LYS A 80 -4.80 9.28 -2.42
CA LYS A 80 -3.80 8.28 -2.84
C LYS A 80 -3.15 7.65 -1.62
N SER A 81 -2.89 6.35 -1.70
CA SER A 81 -2.04 5.68 -0.73
C SER A 81 -0.77 5.14 -1.39
N PHE A 82 0.35 5.33 -0.71
CA PHE A 82 1.65 4.78 -1.07
C PHE A 82 1.98 3.66 -0.09
N ASN A 83 2.06 2.43 -0.61
CA ASN A 83 2.30 1.25 0.21
C ASN A 83 3.67 0.68 -0.17
N SER A 84 4.58 0.57 0.78
CA SER A 84 5.95 0.10 0.54
C SER A 84 6.46 -0.78 1.66
N TYR A 85 7.35 -1.71 1.33
CA TYR A 85 8.05 -2.50 2.32
C TYR A 85 9.36 -1.82 2.71
N ASN A 86 9.51 -1.53 3.99
CA ASN A 86 10.74 -0.97 4.54
C ASN A 86 11.67 -2.11 4.97
N SER A 87 12.72 -2.36 4.19
CA SER A 87 13.67 -3.45 4.43
C SER A 87 14.49 -3.30 5.72
N ALA A 88 14.67 -2.07 6.22
CA ALA A 88 15.41 -1.81 7.45
C ALA A 88 14.59 -2.19 8.69
N THR A 89 13.28 -1.86 8.69
CA THR A 89 12.38 -2.21 9.80
C THR A 89 11.67 -3.54 9.61
N LYS A 90 11.74 -4.12 8.39
CA LYS A 90 11.01 -5.33 7.98
C LYS A 90 9.50 -5.19 8.14
N GLN A 91 8.98 -4.00 7.84
CA GLN A 91 7.57 -3.67 7.96
C GLN A 91 7.01 -3.13 6.63
N TRP A 92 5.79 -3.49 6.30
CA TRP A 92 4.99 -2.76 5.35
C TRP A 92 4.56 -1.43 5.97
N GLN A 93 4.50 -0.39 5.15
CA GLN A 93 4.10 0.96 5.54
C GLN A 93 3.12 1.50 4.53
N GLN A 94 2.14 2.27 5.00
CA GLN A 94 1.21 2.99 4.14
C GLN A 94 1.18 4.46 4.53
N ASN A 95 1.18 5.34 3.54
CA ASN A 95 0.89 6.75 3.70
C ASN A 95 -0.31 7.10 2.82
N TRP A 96 -1.42 7.49 3.45
CA TRP A 96 -2.62 8.01 2.80
C TRP A 96 -2.61 9.53 2.79
N ILE A 97 -2.98 10.13 1.66
CA ILE A 97 -3.13 11.59 1.48
C ILE A 97 -4.39 11.83 0.67
N ASP A 98 -5.18 12.85 1.03
CA ASP A 98 -6.42 13.16 0.34
C ASP A 98 -6.58 14.65 0.00
N ASN A 99 -7.58 14.95 -0.82
CA ASN A 99 -7.85 16.29 -1.34
C ASN A 99 -8.56 17.21 -0.34
N THR A 100 -8.74 16.81 0.92
CA THR A 100 -9.13 17.67 2.03
C THR A 100 -7.92 18.18 2.82
N GLY A 101 -6.72 17.75 2.44
CA GLY A 101 -5.47 18.00 3.17
C GLY A 101 -5.25 17.02 4.33
N GLY A 102 -6.07 15.97 4.41
CA GLY A 102 -5.89 14.88 5.38
C GLY A 102 -4.72 13.95 5.02
N SER A 103 -4.09 13.41 6.05
CA SER A 103 -3.10 12.33 5.90
C SER A 103 -3.16 11.36 7.06
N THR A 104 -2.83 10.09 6.78
CA THR A 104 -2.69 9.05 7.79
C THR A 104 -1.45 8.21 7.50
N GLU A 105 -0.56 8.08 8.47
CA GLU A 105 0.63 7.25 8.38
C GLU A 105 0.44 5.95 9.15
N TYR A 106 0.60 4.83 8.44
CA TYR A 106 0.67 3.49 9.02
C TYR A 106 2.11 3.00 8.91
N LEU A 107 2.84 2.97 10.02
CA LEU A 107 4.27 2.67 10.02
C LEU A 107 4.59 1.21 10.34
N THR A 108 3.61 0.47 10.85
CA THR A 108 3.76 -0.93 11.22
C THR A 108 2.76 -1.76 10.44
N GLY A 109 3.27 -2.58 9.53
CA GLY A 109 2.44 -3.45 8.70
C GLY A 109 3.11 -4.78 8.41
N HIS A 110 2.29 -5.82 8.27
CA HIS A 110 2.73 -7.17 7.95
C HIS A 110 1.65 -7.94 7.20
N PHE A 111 2.08 -8.91 6.40
CA PHE A 111 1.20 -9.84 5.72
C PHE A 111 1.13 -11.16 6.49
N GLU A 112 -0.07 -11.56 6.86
CA GLU A 112 -0.32 -12.80 7.60
C GLU A 112 -1.73 -13.32 7.30
N ASN A 113 -1.90 -14.64 7.17
CA ASN A 113 -3.20 -15.30 6.99
C ASN A 113 -4.03 -14.73 5.83
N ASP A 114 -3.42 -14.54 4.65
CA ASP A 114 -4.03 -13.93 3.46
C ASP A 114 -4.58 -12.51 3.70
N ALA A 115 -4.00 -11.77 4.64
CA ALA A 115 -4.35 -10.39 4.91
C ALA A 115 -3.12 -9.49 5.12
N MET A 116 -3.22 -8.25 4.65
CA MET A 116 -2.26 -7.20 4.94
C MET A 116 -2.80 -6.33 6.08
N HIS A 117 -2.05 -6.26 7.16
CA HIS A 117 -2.40 -5.54 8.38
C HIS A 117 -1.52 -4.32 8.57
N PHE A 118 -2.12 -3.21 9.00
CA PHE A 118 -1.41 -1.97 9.31
C PHE A 118 -1.90 -1.37 10.63
N ILE A 119 -0.97 -0.75 11.37
CA ILE A 119 -1.27 0.09 12.53
C ILE A 119 -0.71 1.48 12.27
N SER A 120 -1.54 2.51 12.51
CA SER A 120 -1.15 3.89 12.31
C SER A 120 -0.16 4.36 13.38
N ARG A 121 0.52 5.47 13.06
CA ARG A 121 1.14 6.29 14.11
C ARG A 121 0.05 6.73 15.09
N PRO A 122 0.32 6.73 16.39
CA PRO A 122 -0.60 7.34 17.37
C PRO A 122 -0.81 8.83 17.10
N PHE A 123 -2.04 9.31 17.25
CA PHE A 123 -2.40 10.71 17.01
C PHE A 123 -3.42 11.22 18.04
N ASN A 124 -3.53 12.55 18.17
CA ASN A 124 -4.54 13.17 19.02
C ASN A 124 -5.81 13.46 18.19
N ASN A 125 -6.93 12.86 18.56
CA ASN A 125 -8.23 13.04 17.93
C ASN A 125 -9.15 13.99 18.75
N GLY A 126 -8.57 14.97 19.42
CA GLY A 126 -9.32 15.93 20.28
C GLY A 126 -9.77 15.36 21.62
N GLY A 127 -9.47 14.09 21.90
CA GLY A 127 -9.77 13.42 23.16
C GLY A 127 -8.68 13.60 24.24
N LYS A 128 -8.92 13.00 25.41
CA LYS A 128 -7.93 12.97 26.51
C LYS A 128 -6.88 11.87 26.33
N THR A 129 -7.15 10.90 25.47
CA THR A 129 -6.29 9.74 25.18
C THR A 129 -5.79 9.77 23.74
N THR A 130 -4.70 9.06 23.51
CA THR A 130 -4.15 8.89 22.17
C THR A 130 -4.99 7.90 21.37
N SER A 131 -5.30 8.28 20.11
CA SER A 131 -5.98 7.43 19.15
C SER A 131 -4.98 6.70 18.27
N VAL A 132 -5.35 5.51 17.81
CA VAL A 132 -4.65 4.72 16.79
C VAL A 132 -5.66 4.14 15.81
N ARG A 133 -5.24 3.95 14.56
CA ARG A 133 -6.04 3.26 13.53
C ARG A 133 -5.43 1.91 13.21
N LYS A 134 -6.30 0.97 12.91
CA LYS A 134 -5.96 -0.32 12.32
C LYS A 134 -6.61 -0.42 10.94
N LEU A 135 -5.86 -0.86 9.96
CA LEU A 135 -6.33 -1.06 8.61
C LEU A 135 -5.94 -2.46 8.16
N THR A 136 -6.93 -3.23 7.71
CA THR A 136 -6.71 -4.60 7.25
C THR A 136 -7.31 -4.80 5.86
N PHE A 137 -6.50 -5.35 4.95
CA PHE A 137 -6.94 -5.78 3.63
C PHE A 137 -6.96 -7.31 3.60
N TYR A 138 -8.13 -7.90 3.44
CA TYR A 138 -8.32 -9.34 3.36
C TYR A 138 -8.40 -9.77 1.89
N LYS A 139 -7.57 -10.72 1.50
CA LYS A 139 -7.69 -11.42 0.22
C LYS A 139 -8.86 -12.39 0.29
N LEU A 140 -9.93 -12.15 -0.46
CA LEU A 140 -11.10 -13.01 -0.50
C LEU A 140 -10.98 -14.09 -1.59
N LYS A 141 -11.70 -15.23 -1.42
CA LYS A 141 -11.59 -16.39 -2.31
C LYS A 141 -12.08 -16.15 -3.75
N ASP A 142 -12.98 -15.19 -3.95
CA ASP A 142 -13.63 -14.88 -5.24
C ASP A 142 -12.91 -13.74 -6.00
N GLY A 143 -11.65 -13.50 -5.68
CA GLY A 143 -10.84 -12.45 -6.31
C GLY A 143 -11.15 -11.04 -5.83
N LYS A 144 -12.04 -10.89 -4.85
CA LYS A 144 -12.32 -9.61 -4.19
C LYS A 144 -11.33 -9.32 -3.07
N VAL A 145 -11.35 -8.07 -2.61
CA VAL A 145 -10.60 -7.64 -1.43
C VAL A 145 -11.55 -6.92 -0.49
N ARG A 146 -11.47 -7.23 0.82
CA ARG A 146 -12.16 -6.45 1.86
C ARG A 146 -11.17 -5.53 2.53
N GLN A 147 -11.49 -4.25 2.62
CA GLN A 147 -10.73 -3.26 3.38
C GLN A 147 -11.52 -2.88 4.62
N HIS A 148 -10.97 -3.14 5.80
CA HIS A 148 -11.58 -2.85 7.08
C HIS A 148 -10.73 -1.86 7.86
N GLY A 149 -11.29 -0.65 8.07
CA GLY A 149 -10.70 0.41 8.87
C GLY A 149 -11.34 0.48 10.24
N GLU A 150 -10.53 0.49 11.28
CA GLU A 150 -10.94 0.59 12.67
C GLU A 150 -10.16 1.68 13.40
N ILE A 151 -10.79 2.32 14.37
CA ILE A 151 -10.16 3.30 15.26
C ILE A 151 -10.29 2.86 16.72
N SER A 152 -9.26 3.08 17.48
CA SER A 152 -9.28 3.04 18.93
C SER A 152 -8.97 4.41 19.48
N ASN A 153 -9.80 4.89 20.41
CA ASN A 153 -9.59 6.15 21.13
C ASN A 153 -9.05 5.94 22.55
N ASN A 154 -8.55 4.74 22.85
CA ASN A 154 -8.01 4.34 24.15
C ASN A 154 -6.76 3.46 24.01
N GLU A 155 -5.86 3.85 23.11
CA GLU A 155 -4.54 3.22 22.92
C GLU A 155 -4.60 1.75 22.48
N GLY A 156 -5.62 1.40 21.67
CA GLY A 156 -5.75 0.05 21.13
C GLY A 156 -6.48 -0.95 22.03
N LYS A 157 -7.12 -0.50 23.12
CA LYS A 157 -7.86 -1.40 24.02
C LYS A 157 -9.20 -1.83 23.44
N ASP A 158 -9.96 -0.88 22.86
CA ASP A 158 -11.23 -1.13 22.20
C ASP A 158 -11.19 -0.56 20.79
N TRP A 159 -11.84 -1.26 19.84
CA TRP A 159 -11.85 -0.90 18.43
C TRP A 159 -13.26 -0.67 17.93
N VAL A 160 -13.44 0.38 17.14
CA VAL A 160 -14.70 0.71 16.47
C VAL A 160 -14.44 0.79 14.98
N THR A 161 -15.29 0.16 14.17
CA THR A 161 -15.22 0.24 12.71
C THR A 161 -15.46 1.68 12.25
N GLU A 162 -14.50 2.26 11.52
CA GLU A 162 -14.66 3.54 10.80
C GLU A 162 -15.30 3.30 9.43
N TYR A 163 -14.84 2.27 8.71
CA TYR A 163 -15.38 1.83 7.42
C TYR A 163 -15.09 0.36 7.16
N ASP A 164 -15.92 -0.24 6.31
CA ASP A 164 -15.79 -1.63 5.89
C ASP A 164 -16.24 -1.71 4.43
N LEU A 165 -15.32 -2.01 3.54
CA LEU A 165 -15.46 -1.87 2.10
C LEU A 165 -15.10 -3.17 1.39
N GLU A 166 -15.84 -3.50 0.32
CA GLU A 166 -15.55 -4.62 -0.57
C GLU A 166 -15.15 -4.10 -1.95
N TYR A 167 -13.93 -4.41 -2.36
CA TYR A 167 -13.36 -4.16 -3.67
C TYR A 167 -13.76 -5.31 -4.60
N ARG A 168 -14.51 -5.00 -5.65
CA ARG A 168 -14.92 -5.93 -6.71
C ARG A 168 -14.17 -5.58 -7.98
N PRO A 169 -13.50 -6.56 -8.65
CA PRO A 169 -12.75 -6.27 -9.86
C PRO A 169 -13.68 -5.68 -10.93
N GLU A 170 -13.19 -4.64 -11.61
CA GLU A 170 -13.87 -4.11 -12.79
C GLU A 170 -13.44 -4.96 -14.00
N ASN A 171 -14.39 -5.74 -14.55
CA ASN A 171 -14.19 -6.64 -15.72
C ASN A 171 -14.14 -5.85 -17.01
#